data_6fba96694fd3b2a5d2e0f9c4ece6cf2d
#
_entry.id   6fba96694fd3b2a5d2e0f9c4ece6cf2d
#
_cell.length_a   1.000
_cell.length_b   1.000
_cell.length_c   1.000
_cell.angle_alpha   90.00
_cell.angle_beta   90.00
_cell.angle_gamma   90.00
#
_symmetry.space_group_name_H-M   'P 1'
#
loop_
_entity.id
_entity.type
_entity.pdbx_description
1 polymer ?
#
loop_
_entity_poly.entity_id
_entity_poly.type
_entity_poly.pdbx_seq_one_letter_code
_entity_poly.pdbx_strand_id
1 'polypeptide(L)'
;MAERELRKRCRRLLNELDIHPPLDVEELCRRVGDQRGKPIRLIAHPIPVPGPYGVWIATARADYILYQQETSKAHQNHIILHELGHLLAGHTSDEQDDELLAGLYPDLEPDAVRRALRRTSYDTAHEREAETVATIILEWASVLDKVAPRNSEGPARRMASSLADRIGWL
;
A
#
# COMPACT_ATOMS: atom_id res chain seq x y z
N MET A 1 -16.92 -3.86 3.12
CA MET A 1 -17.27 -2.47 2.69
C MET A 1 -17.65 -2.49 1.21
N ALA A 2 -18.62 -1.67 0.80
CA ALA A 2 -18.99 -1.61 -0.61
C ALA A 2 -17.85 -0.98 -1.44
N GLU A 3 -17.56 -1.52 -2.62
CA GLU A 3 -16.48 -1.06 -3.51
C GLU A 3 -16.57 0.45 -3.81
N ARG A 4 -17.79 0.97 -4.00
CA ARG A 4 -18.01 2.41 -4.21
C ARG A 4 -17.49 3.27 -3.05
N GLU A 5 -17.63 2.79 -1.84
CA GLU A 5 -17.13 3.50 -0.66
C GLU A 5 -15.61 3.42 -0.54
N LEU A 6 -15.02 2.26 -0.87
CA LEU A 6 -13.58 2.12 -0.95
C LEU A 6 -12.97 3.06 -2.00
N ARG A 7 -13.59 3.15 -3.19
CA ARG A 7 -13.17 4.10 -4.24
C ARG A 7 -13.17 5.55 -3.73
N LYS A 8 -14.21 5.98 -3.03
CA LYS A 8 -14.27 7.33 -2.44
C LYS A 8 -13.17 7.56 -1.40
N ARG A 9 -12.92 6.57 -0.54
CA ARG A 9 -11.88 6.65 0.49
C ARG A 9 -10.48 6.73 -0.13
N CYS A 10 -10.16 5.88 -1.08
CA CYS A 10 -8.89 5.91 -1.79
C CYS A 10 -8.66 7.26 -2.50
N ARG A 11 -9.67 7.76 -3.22
CA ARG A 11 -9.60 9.05 -3.89
C ARG A 11 -9.38 10.20 -2.92
N ARG A 12 -10.11 10.22 -1.80
CA ARG A 12 -9.93 11.24 -0.76
C ARG A 12 -8.51 11.19 -0.21
N LEU A 13 -8.01 10.01 0.13
CA LEU A 13 -6.66 9.82 0.62
C LEU A 13 -5.60 10.33 -0.37
N LEU A 14 -5.70 9.96 -1.64
CA LEU A 14 -4.74 10.39 -2.66
C LEU A 14 -4.76 11.92 -2.84
N ASN A 15 -5.93 12.54 -2.80
CA ASN A 15 -6.07 13.99 -2.88
C ASN A 15 -5.52 14.70 -1.64
N GLU A 16 -5.83 14.20 -0.44
CA GLU A 16 -5.32 14.77 0.82
C GLU A 16 -3.80 14.68 0.92
N LEU A 17 -3.21 13.61 0.38
CA LEU A 17 -1.77 13.40 0.34
C LEU A 17 -1.09 14.08 -0.85
N ASP A 18 -1.83 14.76 -1.71
CA ASP A 18 -1.31 15.40 -2.93
C ASP A 18 -0.51 14.43 -3.82
N ILE A 19 -1.02 13.21 -3.96
CA ILE A 19 -0.44 12.18 -4.82
C ILE A 19 -0.96 12.34 -6.24
N HIS A 20 -0.04 12.41 -7.18
CA HIS A 20 -0.31 12.57 -8.61
C HIS A 20 0.43 11.53 -9.45
N PRO A 21 -0.09 11.18 -10.65
CA PRO A 21 0.64 10.33 -11.59
C PRO A 21 1.91 11.01 -12.14
N PRO A 22 2.96 10.23 -12.44
CA PRO A 22 3.04 8.78 -12.27
C PRO A 22 3.08 8.36 -10.81
N LEU A 23 2.43 7.23 -10.47
CA LEU A 23 2.38 6.75 -9.10
C LEU A 23 3.76 6.27 -8.64
N ASP A 24 4.26 6.90 -7.59
CA ASP A 24 5.38 6.45 -6.79
C ASP A 24 4.86 5.81 -5.50
N VAL A 25 4.94 4.49 -5.42
CA VAL A 25 4.40 3.72 -4.29
C VAL A 25 5.20 3.98 -3.00
N GLU A 26 6.51 4.21 -3.12
CA GLU A 26 7.36 4.54 -1.97
C GLU A 26 6.96 5.90 -1.38
N GLU A 27 6.76 6.90 -2.25
CA GLU A 27 6.31 8.22 -1.84
C GLU A 27 4.90 8.19 -1.24
N LEU A 28 3.98 7.39 -1.81
CA LEU A 28 2.65 7.17 -1.22
C LEU A 28 2.76 6.63 0.21
N CYS A 29 3.53 5.58 0.42
CA CYS A 29 3.75 4.99 1.74
C CYS A 29 4.37 5.99 2.72
N ARG A 30 5.35 6.78 2.26
CA ARG A 30 5.97 7.82 3.07
C ARG A 30 4.95 8.86 3.54
N ARG A 31 4.13 9.39 2.64
CA ARG A 31 3.10 10.40 2.97
C ARG A 31 1.99 9.85 3.86
N VAL A 32 1.57 8.60 3.65
CA VAL A 32 0.63 7.92 4.56
C VAL A 32 1.23 7.82 5.95
N GLY A 33 2.50 7.44 6.07
CA GLY A 33 3.22 7.38 7.33
C GLY A 33 3.28 8.73 8.04
N ASP A 34 3.61 9.79 7.31
CA ASP A 34 3.66 11.16 7.85
C ASP A 34 2.28 11.62 8.35
N GLN A 35 1.22 11.38 7.57
CA GLN A 35 -0.15 11.72 7.97
C GLN A 35 -0.60 11.00 9.24
N ARG A 36 -0.19 9.73 9.39
CA ARG A 36 -0.53 8.91 10.56
C ARG A 36 0.36 9.18 11.79
N GLY A 37 1.46 9.93 11.60
CA GLY A 37 2.48 10.12 12.64
C GLY A 37 3.27 8.85 12.97
N LYS A 38 3.28 7.86 12.06
CA LYS A 38 3.94 6.58 12.20
C LYS A 38 4.55 6.15 10.86
N PRO A 39 5.88 6.13 10.73
CA PRO A 39 6.52 5.85 9.45
C PRO A 39 6.21 4.45 8.94
N ILE A 40 6.06 4.32 7.62
CA ILE A 40 5.95 3.05 6.91
C ILE A 40 7.29 2.77 6.24
N ARG A 41 7.89 1.62 6.53
CA ARG A 41 9.17 1.19 6.00
C ARG A 41 8.97 0.01 5.06
N LEU A 42 9.48 0.15 3.84
CA LEU A 42 9.41 -0.87 2.80
C LEU A 42 10.70 -1.69 2.80
N ILE A 43 10.59 -3.01 2.85
CA ILE A 43 11.73 -3.93 2.88
C ILE A 43 11.56 -4.99 1.81
N ALA A 44 12.45 -4.97 0.81
CA ALA A 44 12.58 -6.07 -0.14
C ALA A 44 13.22 -7.28 0.56
N HIS A 45 12.57 -8.43 0.47
CA HIS A 45 13.02 -9.67 1.11
C HIS A 45 12.79 -10.86 0.20
N PRO A 46 13.74 -11.81 0.10
CA PRO A 46 13.53 -13.06 -0.64
C PRO A 46 12.56 -13.96 0.14
N ILE A 47 11.28 -13.85 -0.18
CA ILE A 47 10.22 -14.60 0.50
C ILE A 47 10.12 -16.00 -0.09
N PRO A 48 10.16 -17.08 0.74
CA PRO A 48 10.06 -18.45 0.24
C PRO A 48 8.74 -18.72 -0.48
N VAL A 49 8.81 -19.43 -1.62
CA VAL A 49 7.65 -19.86 -2.40
C VAL A 49 7.47 -21.38 -2.23
N PRO A 50 6.25 -21.92 -2.03
CA PRO A 50 4.96 -21.25 -1.95
C PRO A 50 4.76 -20.53 -0.60
N GLY A 51 4.08 -19.38 -0.64
CA GLY A 51 3.78 -18.57 0.54
C GLY A 51 3.19 -17.21 0.17
N PRO A 52 2.92 -16.34 1.13
CA PRO A 52 2.50 -14.98 0.88
C PRO A 52 3.60 -14.24 0.12
N TYR A 53 3.23 -13.28 -0.72
CA TYR A 53 4.20 -12.45 -1.46
C TYR A 53 4.63 -11.22 -0.67
N GLY A 54 3.89 -10.86 0.37
CA GLY A 54 4.19 -9.76 1.26
C GLY A 54 3.65 -9.97 2.65
N VAL A 55 4.01 -9.08 3.56
CA VAL A 55 3.47 -9.04 4.92
C VAL A 55 3.60 -7.63 5.49
N TRP A 56 2.53 -7.17 6.14
CA TRP A 56 2.58 -5.99 6.98
C TRP A 56 2.81 -6.38 8.43
N ILE A 57 3.79 -5.72 9.07
CA ILE A 57 4.14 -5.89 10.47
C ILE A 57 3.98 -4.55 11.18
N ALA A 58 3.05 -4.46 12.11
CA ALA A 58 2.86 -3.28 12.94
C ALA A 58 3.72 -3.35 14.19
N THR A 59 4.51 -2.30 14.45
CA THR A 59 5.23 -2.11 15.71
C THR A 59 4.80 -0.81 16.38
N ALA A 60 5.22 -0.57 17.61
CA ALA A 60 4.89 0.68 18.30
C ALA A 60 5.47 1.93 17.63
N ARG A 61 6.62 1.81 16.93
CA ARG A 61 7.37 2.96 16.36
C ARG A 61 7.20 3.12 14.86
N ALA A 62 6.97 2.02 14.13
CA ALA A 62 6.88 2.00 12.68
C ALA A 62 5.99 0.86 12.21
N ASP A 63 5.46 0.99 11.00
CA ASP A 63 4.88 -0.10 10.24
C ASP A 63 5.91 -0.58 9.21
N TYR A 64 6.04 -1.89 9.04
CA TYR A 64 6.93 -2.50 8.06
C TYR A 64 6.11 -3.25 7.03
N ILE A 65 6.40 -3.02 5.76
CA ILE A 65 5.87 -3.80 4.65
C ILE A 65 7.05 -4.54 4.02
N LEU A 66 7.07 -5.86 4.22
CA LEU A 66 8.00 -6.73 3.53
C LEU A 66 7.36 -7.21 2.23
N TYR A 67 8.09 -7.18 1.14
CA TYR A 67 7.60 -7.60 -0.16
C TYR A 67 8.62 -8.45 -0.91
N GLN A 68 8.13 -9.34 -1.78
CA GLN A 68 8.99 -10.23 -2.55
C GLN A 68 10.04 -9.47 -3.35
N GLN A 69 11.30 -9.75 -3.09
CA GLN A 69 12.42 -9.15 -3.80
C GLN A 69 12.57 -9.69 -5.22
N GLU A 70 12.32 -11.00 -5.39
CA GLU A 70 12.58 -11.74 -6.63
C GLU A 70 11.34 -11.76 -7.54
N THR A 71 10.88 -10.57 -7.93
CA THR A 71 9.77 -10.41 -8.87
C THR A 71 9.86 -9.07 -9.61
N SER A 72 8.99 -8.83 -10.57
CA SER A 72 8.98 -7.57 -11.34
C SER A 72 8.62 -6.36 -10.47
N LYS A 73 9.09 -5.17 -10.87
CA LYS A 73 8.76 -3.91 -10.15
C LYS A 73 7.23 -3.68 -10.11
N ALA A 74 6.52 -4.00 -11.18
CA ALA A 74 5.06 -3.89 -11.21
C ALA A 74 4.39 -4.80 -10.16
N HIS A 75 4.87 -6.02 -10.02
CA HIS A 75 4.37 -6.95 -9.00
C HIS A 75 4.76 -6.50 -7.60
N GLN A 76 5.97 -6.01 -7.39
CA GLN A 76 6.38 -5.43 -6.09
C GLN A 76 5.46 -4.27 -5.68
N ASN A 77 5.16 -3.37 -6.59
CA ASN A 77 4.25 -2.25 -6.33
C ASN A 77 2.84 -2.75 -5.96
N HIS A 78 2.33 -3.77 -6.63
CA HIS A 78 1.05 -4.39 -6.30
C HIS A 78 1.06 -4.99 -4.89
N ILE A 79 2.10 -5.74 -4.54
CA ILE A 79 2.28 -6.34 -3.21
C ILE A 79 2.28 -5.25 -2.13
N ILE A 80 3.05 -4.19 -2.31
CA ILE A 80 3.13 -3.07 -1.36
C ILE A 80 1.76 -2.41 -1.18
N LEU A 81 1.03 -2.18 -2.27
CA LEU A 81 -0.31 -1.59 -2.21
C LEU A 81 -1.33 -2.50 -1.55
N HIS A 82 -1.20 -3.80 -1.71
CA HIS A 82 -2.03 -4.80 -1.03
C HIS A 82 -1.82 -4.73 0.50
N GLU A 83 -0.58 -4.77 0.96
CA GLU A 83 -0.25 -4.64 2.38
C GLU A 83 -0.64 -3.26 2.95
N LEU A 84 -0.46 -2.20 2.17
CA LEU A 84 -0.95 -0.87 2.51
C LEU A 84 -2.49 -0.86 2.64
N GLY A 85 -3.19 -1.63 1.83
CA GLY A 85 -4.64 -1.82 1.91
C GLY A 85 -5.06 -2.41 3.26
N HIS A 86 -4.37 -3.45 3.75
CA HIS A 86 -4.58 -4.00 5.09
C HIS A 86 -4.36 -2.96 6.18
N LEU A 87 -3.27 -2.21 6.09
CA LEU A 87 -2.92 -1.16 7.04
C LEU A 87 -3.99 -0.05 7.07
N LEU A 88 -4.44 0.44 5.92
CA LEU A 88 -5.44 1.51 5.81
C LEU A 88 -6.84 1.09 6.28
N ALA A 89 -7.19 -0.16 6.09
CA ALA A 89 -8.45 -0.73 6.56
C ALA A 89 -8.44 -1.05 8.06
N GLY A 90 -7.26 -1.02 8.70
CA GLY A 90 -7.10 -1.38 10.10
C GLY A 90 -7.28 -2.88 10.35
N HIS A 91 -6.99 -3.70 9.35
CA HIS A 91 -7.00 -5.13 9.52
C HIS A 91 -5.90 -5.53 10.49
N THR A 92 -6.28 -6.21 11.57
CA THR A 92 -5.30 -6.79 12.48
C THR A 92 -5.24 -8.29 12.21
N SER A 93 -4.03 -8.85 12.08
CA SER A 93 -3.88 -10.27 12.17
C SER A 93 -4.25 -10.69 13.61
N ASP A 94 -5.02 -11.75 13.78
CA ASP A 94 -5.54 -12.22 15.09
C ASP A 94 -4.45 -12.58 16.12
N GLU A 95 -3.19 -12.52 15.75
CA GLU A 95 -2.05 -12.81 16.60
C GLU A 95 -1.06 -11.64 16.65
N GLN A 96 -1.44 -10.57 17.32
CA GLN A 96 -0.49 -9.53 17.73
C GLN A 96 0.22 -9.99 19.01
N ASP A 97 1.34 -10.64 18.84
CA ASP A 97 2.29 -10.83 19.92
C ASP A 97 3.22 -9.61 19.97
N ASP A 98 2.77 -8.58 20.69
CA ASP A 98 3.51 -7.31 20.84
C ASP A 98 4.92 -7.53 21.42
N GLU A 99 5.12 -8.54 22.25
CA GLU A 99 6.43 -8.90 22.80
C GLU A 99 7.36 -9.47 21.72
N LEU A 100 6.82 -10.22 20.78
CA LEU A 100 7.59 -10.82 19.69
C LEU A 100 8.00 -9.76 18.66
N LEU A 101 7.16 -8.77 18.44
CA LEU A 101 7.40 -7.65 17.52
C LEU A 101 8.32 -6.58 18.14
N ALA A 102 8.28 -6.39 19.46
CA ALA A 102 9.20 -5.49 20.16
C ALA A 102 10.67 -5.98 20.09
N GLY A 103 10.89 -7.30 19.98
CA GLY A 103 12.22 -7.89 19.77
C GLY A 103 12.75 -7.76 18.33
N LEU A 104 11.92 -7.35 17.37
CA LEU A 104 12.28 -7.26 15.96
C LEU A 104 12.97 -5.94 15.56
N TYR A 105 13.09 -5.00 16.46
CA TYR A 105 13.70 -3.71 16.21
C TYR A 105 15.05 -3.61 16.94
N PRO A 106 16.14 -3.09 16.34
CA PRO A 106 16.27 -2.46 15.02
C PRO A 106 16.61 -3.42 13.87
N ASP A 107 16.98 -4.66 14.13
CA ASP A 107 17.40 -5.63 13.12
C ASP A 107 16.30 -6.70 13.00
N LEU A 108 15.58 -6.69 11.88
CA LEU A 108 14.63 -7.77 11.52
C LEU A 108 15.40 -9.08 11.34
N GLU A 109 15.48 -9.86 12.41
CA GLU A 109 16.10 -11.18 12.33
C GLU A 109 15.35 -12.12 11.38
N PRO A 110 16.06 -12.89 10.53
CA PRO A 110 15.44 -13.79 9.54
C PRO A 110 14.40 -14.73 10.12
N ASP A 111 14.60 -15.21 11.34
CA ASP A 111 13.66 -16.12 12.03
C ASP A 111 12.37 -15.41 12.48
N ALA A 112 12.47 -14.15 12.82
CA ALA A 112 11.31 -13.34 13.17
C ALA A 112 10.46 -12.99 11.94
N VAL A 113 11.10 -12.66 10.81
CA VAL A 113 10.44 -12.51 9.52
C VAL A 113 9.72 -13.81 9.12
N ARG A 114 10.38 -14.97 9.25
CA ARG A 114 9.76 -16.28 8.98
C ARG A 114 8.56 -16.57 9.87
N ARG A 115 8.61 -16.17 11.13
CA ARG A 115 7.48 -16.32 12.05
C ARG A 115 6.32 -15.42 11.66
N ALA A 116 6.59 -14.15 11.33
CA ALA A 116 5.58 -13.21 10.82
C ALA A 116 4.91 -13.74 9.55
N LEU A 117 5.69 -14.17 8.56
CA LEU A 117 5.18 -14.75 7.32
C LEU A 117 4.31 -16.01 7.53
N ARG A 118 4.60 -16.82 8.55
CA ARG A 118 3.79 -18.01 8.86
C ARG A 118 2.51 -17.70 9.60
N ARG A 119 2.44 -16.58 10.31
CA ARG A 119 1.31 -16.19 11.16
C ARG A 119 0.32 -15.26 10.49
N THR A 120 0.75 -14.61 9.38
CA THR A 120 -0.11 -13.69 8.67
C THR A 120 -1.18 -14.45 7.90
N SER A 121 -2.36 -14.56 8.48
CA SER A 121 -3.56 -15.01 7.79
C SER A 121 -4.67 -14.00 8.04
N TYR A 122 -5.14 -13.39 6.98
CA TYR A 122 -6.33 -12.58 7.02
C TYR A 122 -7.54 -13.42 6.58
N ASP A 123 -8.72 -13.04 7.03
CA ASP A 123 -9.91 -13.67 6.50
C ASP A 123 -10.16 -13.27 5.03
N THR A 124 -11.00 -14.02 4.34
CA THR A 124 -11.26 -13.81 2.92
C THR A 124 -11.88 -12.43 2.63
N ALA A 125 -12.60 -11.83 3.57
CA ALA A 125 -13.20 -10.51 3.40
C ALA A 125 -12.12 -9.42 3.48
N HIS A 126 -11.20 -9.52 4.42
CA HIS A 126 -10.06 -8.61 4.55
C HIS A 126 -9.12 -8.68 3.35
N GLU A 127 -8.83 -9.90 2.85
CA GLU A 127 -8.02 -10.09 1.64
C GLU A 127 -8.66 -9.41 0.43
N ARG A 128 -9.97 -9.58 0.24
CA ARG A 128 -10.69 -8.92 -0.86
C ARG A 128 -10.70 -7.41 -0.73
N GLU A 129 -10.83 -6.88 0.48
CA GLU A 129 -10.80 -5.44 0.72
C GLU A 129 -9.42 -4.86 0.37
N ALA A 130 -8.33 -5.48 0.84
CA ALA A 130 -6.97 -5.07 0.55
C ALA A 130 -6.65 -5.13 -0.95
N GLU A 131 -7.03 -6.22 -1.62
CA GLU A 131 -6.87 -6.39 -3.07
C GLU A 131 -7.67 -5.34 -3.84
N THR A 132 -8.88 -5.03 -3.40
CA THR A 132 -9.71 -3.99 -4.02
C THR A 132 -9.05 -2.61 -3.88
N VAL A 133 -8.49 -2.27 -2.73
CA VAL A 133 -7.75 -1.02 -2.52
C VAL A 133 -6.55 -0.92 -3.46
N ALA A 134 -5.74 -1.98 -3.55
CA ALA A 134 -4.58 -2.01 -4.46
C ALA A 134 -5.00 -1.80 -5.92
N THR A 135 -6.04 -2.51 -6.35
CA THR A 135 -6.59 -2.40 -7.70
C THR A 135 -7.10 -0.98 -8.00
N ILE A 136 -7.86 -0.38 -7.09
CA ILE A 136 -8.39 0.99 -7.25
C ILE A 136 -7.26 2.00 -7.43
N ILE A 137 -6.22 1.92 -6.61
CA ILE A 137 -5.08 2.85 -6.70
C ILE A 137 -4.32 2.68 -8.02
N LEU A 138 -4.09 1.44 -8.45
CA LEU A 138 -3.41 1.15 -9.72
C LEU A 138 -4.24 1.59 -10.93
N GLU A 139 -5.54 1.33 -10.95
CA GLU A 139 -6.45 1.80 -11.99
C GLU A 139 -6.46 3.32 -12.08
N TRP A 140 -6.59 3.99 -10.95
CA TRP A 140 -6.54 5.45 -10.88
C TRP A 140 -5.25 6.01 -11.47
N ALA A 141 -4.10 5.47 -11.08
CA ALA A 141 -2.80 5.89 -11.61
C ALA A 141 -2.69 5.66 -13.12
N SER A 142 -3.16 4.51 -13.62
CA SER A 142 -3.13 4.16 -15.04
C SER A 142 -4.01 5.08 -15.91
N VAL A 143 -5.20 5.42 -15.45
CA VAL A 143 -6.12 6.32 -16.16
C VAL A 143 -5.54 7.74 -16.23
N LEU A 144 -5.06 8.26 -15.11
CA LEU A 144 -4.51 9.61 -15.05
C LEU A 144 -3.19 9.75 -15.83
N ASP A 145 -2.34 8.73 -15.85
CA ASP A 145 -1.11 8.75 -16.65
C ASP A 145 -1.39 8.83 -18.17
N LYS A 146 -2.50 8.27 -18.60
CA LYS A 146 -2.96 8.36 -20.01
C LYS A 146 -3.56 9.72 -20.37
N VAL A 147 -4.17 10.41 -19.42
CA VAL A 147 -4.88 11.68 -19.64
C VAL A 147 -3.98 12.89 -19.36
N ALA A 148 -3.10 12.82 -18.38
CA ALA A 148 -2.17 13.89 -18.05
C ALA A 148 -1.02 13.98 -19.06
N PRO A 149 -0.77 15.14 -19.68
CA PRO A 149 0.40 15.33 -20.54
C PRO A 149 1.68 15.15 -19.69
N ARG A 150 2.58 14.30 -20.15
CA ARG A 150 3.82 13.94 -19.42
C ARG A 150 4.76 15.11 -19.09
N ASN A 151 4.56 16.27 -19.73
CA ASN A 151 5.45 17.45 -19.61
C ASN A 151 4.71 18.73 -19.21
N SER A 152 3.51 18.66 -18.61
CA SER A 152 2.78 19.87 -18.23
C SER A 152 3.10 20.28 -16.80
N GLU A 153 3.86 21.35 -16.63
CA GLU A 153 4.00 22.06 -15.37
C GLU A 153 2.92 23.16 -15.26
N GLY A 154 2.32 23.35 -14.08
CA GLY A 154 1.43 24.46 -13.79
C GLY A 154 -0.07 24.26 -14.11
N PRO A 155 -0.78 25.28 -14.66
CA PRO A 155 -2.24 25.29 -14.79
C PRO A 155 -2.83 24.14 -15.61
N ALA A 156 -2.14 23.69 -16.65
CA ALA A 156 -2.57 22.59 -17.52
C ALA A 156 -2.65 21.25 -16.76
N ARG A 157 -1.75 21.01 -15.80
CA ARG A 157 -1.76 19.84 -14.95
C ARG A 157 -2.97 19.81 -14.00
N ARG A 158 -3.35 20.98 -13.48
CA ARG A 158 -4.55 21.12 -12.64
C ARG A 158 -5.83 20.88 -13.42
N MET A 159 -5.90 21.33 -14.66
CA MET A 159 -7.05 21.07 -15.55
C MET A 159 -7.13 19.60 -15.96
N ALA A 160 -6.02 18.97 -16.29
CA ALA A 160 -5.97 17.54 -16.61
C ALA A 160 -6.40 16.67 -15.43
N SER A 161 -5.95 17.00 -14.21
CA SER A 161 -6.38 16.35 -12.98
C SER A 161 -7.88 16.49 -12.74
N SER A 162 -8.46 17.69 -12.95
CA SER A 162 -9.89 17.95 -12.83
C SER A 162 -10.73 17.18 -13.84
N LEU A 163 -10.25 17.04 -15.08
CA LEU A 163 -10.94 16.26 -16.13
C LEU A 163 -10.84 14.76 -15.88
N ALA A 164 -9.70 14.29 -15.44
CA ALA A 164 -9.49 12.89 -15.08
C ALA A 164 -10.36 12.47 -13.89
N ASP A 165 -10.57 13.36 -12.94
CA ASP A 165 -11.49 13.18 -11.81
C ASP A 165 -12.95 12.96 -12.26
N ARG A 166 -13.34 13.48 -13.41
CA ARG A 166 -14.69 13.29 -13.97
C ARG A 166 -14.82 12.03 -14.83
N ILE A 167 -13.75 11.60 -15.48
CA ILE A 167 -13.77 10.48 -16.44
C ILE A 167 -13.46 9.15 -15.74
N GLY A 168 -12.60 9.14 -14.78
CA GLY A 168 -12.16 7.92 -14.09
C GLY A 168 -13.13 7.30 -13.09
N TRP A 169 -14.32 7.93 -12.88
CA TRP A 169 -15.23 7.57 -11.78
C TRP A 169 -16.72 7.50 -12.17
N LEU A 170 -16.99 7.35 -13.46
CA LEU A 170 -18.34 7.04 -13.96
C LEU A 170 -18.69 5.55 -13.79
#